data_cfe267153e78d5e2cf5844d1f9452ebd
#
_entry.id   cfe267153e78d5e2cf5844d1f9452ebd
#
_cell.length_a   1.000
_cell.length_b   1.000
_cell.length_c   1.000
_cell.angle_alpha   90.00
_cell.angle_beta   90.00
_cell.angle_gamma   90.00
#
_symmetry.space_group_name_H-M   'P 1'
#
loop_
_entity.id
_entity.type
_entity.pdbx_description
1 polymer ?
#
loop_
_entity_poly.entity_id
_entity_poly.type
_entity_poly.pdbx_seq_one_letter_code
_entity_poly.pdbx_strand_id
1 'polypeptide(L)'
;KERAACSREDNAQGSGAAGFSFCGGREAVLRLFRLAAGLLSMLRGEDEILGQVRDCYEFSRALGASAGMDAAFQAALACGKRVRAETKISSLACSIATLAANAAFRFCAGGNALIVGATGKMGGAVLKNIASKGGWKIVATSRSHAFAASAARVTAADYAERHAFLEEADVIVSATAS
;
A
#
# COMPACT_ATOMS: atom_id res chain seq x y z
N LYS A 1 -24.63 19.66 -28.24
CA LYS A 1 -23.86 20.85 -27.83
C LYS A 1 -23.20 20.48 -26.52
N GLU A 2 -22.02 19.99 -26.58
CA GLU A 2 -20.71 20.65 -26.45
C GLU A 2 -20.44 21.11 -25.06
N ARG A 3 -19.45 20.49 -24.59
CA ARG A 3 -18.15 20.90 -24.07
C ARG A 3 -18.02 20.90 -22.55
N ALA A 4 -17.05 20.19 -22.08
CA ALA A 4 -15.83 20.85 -21.68
C ALA A 4 -14.71 19.85 -21.67
N ALA A 5 -13.73 20.05 -22.48
CA ALA A 5 -12.39 19.53 -22.31
C ALA A 5 -11.89 20.05 -20.96
N CYS A 6 -11.74 19.17 -19.98
CA CYS A 6 -10.98 19.47 -18.78
C CYS A 6 -9.53 19.11 -19.07
N SER A 7 -8.87 19.97 -19.78
CA SER A 7 -7.42 20.09 -19.83
C SER A 7 -7.06 21.27 -18.94
N ARG A 8 -6.75 20.97 -17.68
CA ARG A 8 -5.91 21.82 -16.83
C ARG A 8 -5.29 20.96 -15.76
N GLU A 9 -4.04 20.69 -15.94
CA GLU A 9 -3.09 20.52 -14.88
C GLU A 9 -3.01 21.88 -14.14
N ASP A 10 -3.91 22.13 -13.24
CA ASP A 10 -3.76 23.21 -12.29
C ASP A 10 -2.98 22.66 -11.09
N ASN A 11 -1.65 22.80 -11.15
CA ASN A 11 -0.76 22.86 -10.01
C ASN A 11 -1.18 24.05 -9.16
N ALA A 12 -2.20 23.89 -8.34
CA ALA A 12 -2.49 24.85 -7.27
C ALA A 12 -1.52 24.59 -6.12
N GLN A 13 -0.37 25.25 -6.17
CA GLN A 13 0.44 25.52 -4.98
C GLN A 13 -0.36 26.46 -4.08
N GLY A 14 -0.98 25.89 -3.06
CA GLY A 14 -1.73 26.61 -2.03
C GLY A 14 -1.76 25.78 -0.77
N SER A 15 -1.10 26.26 0.25
CA SER A 15 -1.00 25.84 1.64
C SER A 15 -2.10 24.87 2.14
N GLY A 16 -1.70 23.66 2.57
CA GLY A 16 -2.35 22.95 3.67
C GLY A 16 -3.47 21.99 3.34
N ALA A 17 -3.84 21.77 2.09
CA ALA A 17 -4.78 20.72 1.70
C ALA A 17 -4.06 19.68 0.84
N ALA A 18 -4.22 18.40 1.17
CA ALA A 18 -3.79 17.31 0.30
C ALA A 18 -4.29 17.60 -1.13
N GLY A 19 -3.39 17.64 -2.11
CA GLY A 19 -3.72 18.01 -3.48
C GLY A 19 -4.70 17.02 -4.09
N PHE A 20 -5.96 17.42 -4.23
CA PHE A 20 -6.98 16.66 -4.94
C PHE A 20 -6.94 17.04 -6.42
N SER A 21 -6.94 16.03 -7.29
CA SER A 21 -7.15 16.21 -8.72
C SER A 21 -8.56 15.78 -9.10
N PHE A 22 -9.26 16.61 -9.85
CA PHE A 22 -10.61 16.30 -10.33
C PHE A 22 -10.56 15.93 -11.81
N CYS A 23 -11.25 14.86 -12.18
CA CYS A 23 -11.48 14.50 -13.57
C CYS A 23 -12.96 14.14 -13.78
N GLY A 24 -13.49 14.41 -14.97
CA GLY A 24 -14.90 14.20 -15.28
C GLY A 24 -15.10 13.45 -16.60
N GLY A 25 -16.34 13.03 -16.85
CA GLY A 25 -16.73 12.41 -18.11
C GLY A 25 -15.91 11.15 -18.43
N ARG A 26 -15.51 11.03 -19.69
CA ARG A 26 -14.76 9.87 -20.20
C ARG A 26 -13.42 9.66 -19.49
N GLU A 27 -12.75 10.75 -19.11
CA GLU A 27 -11.45 10.66 -18.45
C GLU A 27 -11.58 10.04 -17.05
N ALA A 28 -12.62 10.40 -16.29
CA ALA A 28 -12.89 9.80 -14.99
C ALA A 28 -13.10 8.27 -15.10
N VAL A 29 -13.88 7.85 -16.10
CA VAL A 29 -14.12 6.41 -16.35
C VAL A 29 -12.82 5.72 -16.74
N LEU A 30 -12.04 6.28 -17.66
CA LEU A 30 -10.76 5.70 -18.07
C LEU A 30 -9.78 5.59 -16.89
N ARG A 31 -9.74 6.62 -16.03
CA ARG A 31 -8.90 6.62 -14.82
C ARG A 31 -9.34 5.52 -13.85
N LEU A 32 -10.65 5.32 -13.66
CA LEU A 32 -11.19 4.23 -12.82
C LEU A 32 -10.75 2.86 -13.34
N PHE A 33 -10.83 2.62 -14.65
CA PHE A 33 -10.39 1.37 -15.27
C PHE A 33 -8.89 1.15 -15.11
N ARG A 34 -8.07 2.17 -15.34
CA ARG A 34 -6.62 2.11 -15.14
C ARG A 34 -6.25 1.85 -13.67
N LEU A 35 -6.98 2.47 -12.74
CA LEU A 35 -6.81 2.26 -11.31
C LEU A 35 -7.15 0.81 -10.94
N ALA A 36 -8.32 0.31 -11.33
CA ALA A 36 -8.75 -1.06 -11.07
C ALA A 36 -7.80 -2.10 -11.69
N ALA A 37 -7.21 -1.80 -12.84
CA ALA A 37 -6.18 -2.63 -13.48
C ALA A 37 -4.81 -2.58 -12.78
N GLY A 38 -4.60 -1.67 -11.80
CA GLY A 38 -3.33 -1.50 -11.11
C GLY A 38 -2.26 -0.75 -11.91
N LEU A 39 -2.66 0.01 -12.93
CA LEU A 39 -1.73 0.75 -13.80
C LEU A 39 -1.33 2.11 -13.24
N LEU A 40 -2.08 2.65 -12.27
CA LEU A 40 -1.82 3.95 -11.63
C LEU A 40 -1.14 3.83 -10.28
N SER A 41 -0.85 2.62 -9.82
CA SER A 41 -0.11 2.40 -8.59
C SER A 41 1.40 2.54 -8.83
N MET A 42 2.13 2.92 -7.79
CA MET A 42 3.59 2.97 -7.80
C MET A 42 4.19 1.59 -8.11
N LEU A 43 3.54 0.53 -7.63
CA LEU A 43 3.83 -0.85 -7.99
C LEU A 43 2.77 -1.36 -8.96
N ARG A 44 3.10 -1.38 -10.24
CA ARG A 44 2.15 -1.81 -11.27
C ARG A 44 1.69 -3.24 -11.04
N GLY A 45 0.37 -3.44 -11.10
CA GLY A 45 -0.24 -4.76 -10.93
C GLY A 45 -0.44 -5.20 -9.48
N GLU A 46 -0.25 -4.32 -8.50
CA GLU A 46 -0.52 -4.58 -7.10
C GLU A 46 -1.98 -5.01 -6.88
N ASP A 47 -2.18 -6.17 -6.22
CA ASP A 47 -3.51 -6.74 -6.03
C ASP A 47 -4.36 -5.96 -5.01
N GLU A 48 -3.72 -5.25 -4.09
CA GLU A 48 -4.40 -4.46 -3.05
C GLU A 48 -5.31 -3.38 -3.64
N ILE A 49 -4.89 -2.73 -4.72
CA ILE A 49 -5.66 -1.64 -5.35
C ILE A 49 -7.04 -2.12 -5.82
N LEU A 50 -7.11 -3.30 -6.43
CA LEU A 50 -8.39 -3.84 -6.87
C LEU A 50 -9.35 -4.10 -5.69
N GLY A 51 -8.79 -4.61 -4.57
CA GLY A 51 -9.52 -4.78 -3.32
C GLY A 51 -10.03 -3.43 -2.78
N GLN A 52 -9.16 -2.42 -2.70
CA GLN A 52 -9.51 -1.09 -2.23
C GLN A 52 -10.60 -0.44 -3.08
N VAL A 53 -10.52 -0.53 -4.40
CA VAL A 53 -11.57 -0.01 -5.31
C VAL A 53 -12.91 -0.70 -5.05
N ARG A 54 -12.90 -2.02 -4.85
CA ARG A 54 -14.12 -2.77 -4.52
C ARG A 54 -14.69 -2.33 -3.19
N ASP A 55 -13.87 -2.27 -2.14
CA ASP A 55 -14.30 -1.95 -0.79
C ASP A 55 -14.86 -0.51 -0.71
N CYS A 56 -14.21 0.45 -1.38
CA CYS A 56 -14.70 1.81 -1.51
C CYS A 56 -16.04 1.89 -2.28
N TYR A 57 -16.18 1.11 -3.35
CA TYR A 57 -17.43 1.04 -4.11
C TYR A 57 -18.57 0.46 -3.26
N GLU A 58 -18.34 -0.64 -2.56
CA GLU A 58 -19.32 -1.28 -1.68
C GLU A 58 -19.76 -0.33 -0.56
N PHE A 59 -18.81 0.39 0.05
CA PHE A 59 -19.10 1.42 1.04
C PHE A 59 -19.95 2.56 0.46
N SER A 60 -19.56 3.10 -0.69
CA SER A 60 -20.31 4.16 -1.38
C SER A 60 -21.73 3.73 -1.75
N ARG A 61 -21.89 2.48 -2.19
CA ARG A 61 -23.17 1.89 -2.52
C ARG A 61 -24.09 1.75 -1.29
N ALA A 62 -23.52 1.32 -0.16
CA ALA A 62 -24.27 1.21 1.09
C ALA A 62 -24.81 2.56 1.58
N LEU A 63 -24.12 3.66 1.24
CA LEU A 63 -24.56 5.04 1.53
C LEU A 63 -25.48 5.63 0.46
N GLY A 64 -25.82 4.89 -0.61
CA GLY A 64 -26.61 5.39 -1.73
C GLY A 64 -25.86 6.41 -2.61
N ALA A 65 -24.56 6.60 -2.40
CA ALA A 65 -23.76 7.62 -3.09
C ALA A 65 -23.25 7.16 -4.48
N SER A 66 -23.42 5.89 -4.83
CA SER A 66 -22.97 5.34 -6.14
C SER A 66 -24.05 5.37 -7.23
N ALA A 67 -25.22 5.96 -6.97
CA ALA A 67 -26.34 5.98 -7.88
C ALA A 67 -25.93 6.49 -9.29
N GLY A 68 -26.21 5.69 -10.33
CA GLY A 68 -25.81 5.98 -11.73
C GLY A 68 -24.37 5.61 -12.09
N MET A 69 -23.53 5.21 -11.15
CA MET A 69 -22.14 4.83 -11.41
C MET A 69 -21.89 3.31 -11.26
N ASP A 70 -22.87 2.55 -10.81
CA ASP A 70 -22.73 1.13 -10.52
C ASP A 70 -22.20 0.32 -11.70
N ALA A 71 -22.74 0.58 -12.90
CA ALA A 71 -22.29 -0.10 -14.12
C ALA A 71 -20.81 0.17 -14.42
N ALA A 72 -20.34 1.41 -14.22
CA ALA A 72 -18.95 1.79 -14.45
C ALA A 72 -18.00 1.11 -13.44
N PHE A 73 -18.36 1.08 -12.15
CA PHE A 73 -17.56 0.41 -11.14
C PHE A 73 -17.51 -1.10 -11.35
N GLN A 74 -18.64 -1.75 -11.62
CA GLN A 74 -18.69 -3.19 -11.90
C GLN A 74 -17.87 -3.56 -13.13
N ALA A 75 -17.99 -2.78 -14.21
CA ALA A 75 -17.20 -2.99 -15.43
C ALA A 75 -15.70 -2.77 -15.19
N ALA A 76 -15.32 -1.78 -14.41
CA ALA A 76 -13.91 -1.52 -14.05
C ALA A 76 -13.33 -2.65 -13.20
N LEU A 77 -14.08 -3.16 -12.21
CA LEU A 77 -13.66 -4.30 -11.39
C LEU A 77 -13.52 -5.58 -12.22
N ALA A 78 -14.46 -5.85 -13.13
CA ALA A 78 -14.39 -6.97 -14.05
C ALA A 78 -13.18 -6.85 -14.99
N CYS A 79 -12.94 -5.66 -15.53
CA CYS A 79 -11.76 -5.37 -16.36
C CYS A 79 -10.45 -5.58 -15.57
N GLY A 80 -10.37 -5.08 -14.35
CA GLY A 80 -9.18 -5.26 -13.49
C GLY A 80 -8.87 -6.73 -13.22
N LYS A 81 -9.89 -7.57 -12.97
CA LYS A 81 -9.72 -9.02 -12.84
C LYS A 81 -9.22 -9.66 -14.13
N ARG A 82 -9.81 -9.30 -15.26
CA ARG A 82 -9.44 -9.82 -16.58
C ARG A 82 -8.01 -9.45 -16.95
N VAL A 83 -7.60 -8.21 -16.75
CA VAL A 83 -6.22 -7.76 -16.99
C VAL A 83 -5.23 -8.61 -16.21
N ARG A 84 -5.49 -8.89 -14.93
CA ARG A 84 -4.62 -9.73 -14.11
C ARG A 84 -4.54 -11.16 -14.61
N ALA A 85 -5.67 -11.74 -15.02
CA ALA A 85 -5.72 -13.11 -15.53
C ALA A 85 -5.00 -13.27 -16.87
N GLU A 86 -5.17 -12.30 -17.78
CA GLU A 86 -4.66 -12.39 -19.16
C GLU A 86 -3.21 -11.91 -19.31
N THR A 87 -2.77 -10.94 -18.51
CA THR A 87 -1.45 -10.30 -18.70
C THR A 87 -0.38 -10.73 -17.71
N LYS A 88 -0.75 -11.52 -16.70
CA LYS A 88 0.14 -11.90 -15.57
C LYS A 88 0.79 -10.70 -14.87
N ILE A 89 0.19 -9.51 -14.96
CA ILE A 89 0.74 -8.27 -14.38
C ILE A 89 0.97 -8.40 -12.87
N SER A 90 0.12 -9.16 -12.17
CA SER A 90 0.26 -9.43 -10.74
C SER A 90 1.43 -10.36 -10.42
N SER A 91 1.89 -11.19 -11.34
CA SER A 91 3.03 -12.08 -11.11
C SER A 91 4.37 -11.34 -11.07
N LEU A 92 4.40 -10.12 -11.63
CA LEU A 92 5.55 -9.20 -11.57
C LEU A 92 5.45 -8.25 -10.37
N ALA A 93 4.28 -8.17 -9.73
CA ALA A 93 4.05 -7.31 -8.59
C ALA A 93 4.70 -7.90 -7.34
N CYS A 94 5.88 -7.44 -7.05
CA CYS A 94 6.47 -7.63 -5.73
C CYS A 94 5.70 -6.76 -4.74
N SER A 95 5.23 -7.30 -3.61
CA SER A 95 4.58 -6.45 -2.60
C SER A 95 5.59 -5.42 -2.06
N ILE A 96 5.09 -4.24 -1.64
CA ILE A 96 5.94 -3.22 -0.98
C ILE A 96 6.76 -3.84 0.15
N ALA A 97 6.14 -4.74 0.93
CA ALA A 97 6.81 -5.44 2.00
C ALA A 97 7.97 -6.32 1.51
N THR A 98 7.83 -6.98 0.37
CA THR A 98 8.89 -7.77 -0.24
C THR A 98 10.01 -6.87 -0.79
N LEU A 99 9.66 -5.74 -1.39
CA LEU A 99 10.64 -4.76 -1.86
C LEU A 99 11.44 -4.16 -0.71
N ALA A 100 10.76 -3.78 0.38
CA ALA A 100 11.41 -3.26 1.59
C ALA A 100 12.38 -4.29 2.19
N ALA A 101 11.95 -5.54 2.31
CA ALA A 101 12.82 -6.62 2.78
C ALA A 101 14.01 -6.85 1.85
N ASN A 102 13.79 -6.87 0.53
CA ASN A 102 14.88 -7.02 -0.43
C ASN A 102 15.85 -5.83 -0.40
N ALA A 103 15.35 -4.60 -0.20
CA ALA A 103 16.20 -3.41 -0.02
C ALA A 103 17.08 -3.54 1.22
N ALA A 104 16.52 -3.99 2.35
CA ALA A 104 17.29 -4.27 3.57
C ALA A 104 18.41 -5.27 3.31
N PHE A 105 18.11 -6.40 2.64
CA PHE A 105 19.11 -7.42 2.30
C PHE A 105 20.17 -6.97 1.30
N ARG A 106 19.85 -6.02 0.43
CA ARG A 106 20.82 -5.41 -0.49
C ARG A 106 21.75 -4.44 0.21
N PHE A 107 21.27 -3.80 1.28
CA PHE A 107 22.07 -2.88 2.08
C PHE A 107 23.06 -3.64 2.96
N CYS A 108 22.59 -4.68 3.69
CA CYS A 108 23.45 -5.59 4.44
C CYS A 108 22.84 -7.01 4.48
N ALA A 109 23.70 -8.02 4.54
CA ALA A 109 23.30 -9.44 4.49
C ALA A 109 22.65 -9.93 5.80
N GLY A 110 22.68 -9.11 6.86
CA GLY A 110 22.15 -9.40 8.19
C GLY A 110 22.56 -8.30 9.16
N GLY A 111 22.07 -8.35 10.39
CA GLY A 111 22.33 -7.36 11.41
C GLY A 111 21.14 -7.12 12.33
N ASN A 112 20.99 -5.91 12.83
CA ASN A 112 19.90 -5.46 13.68
C ASN A 112 18.86 -4.68 12.85
N ALA A 113 17.62 -5.14 12.81
CA ALA A 113 16.54 -4.46 12.13
C ALA A 113 15.51 -3.94 13.13
N LEU A 114 15.16 -2.66 13.03
CA LEU A 114 14.05 -2.06 13.76
C LEU A 114 12.84 -1.92 12.85
N ILE A 115 11.72 -2.57 13.20
CA ILE A 115 10.46 -2.47 12.46
C ILE A 115 9.44 -1.71 13.30
N VAL A 116 9.13 -0.50 12.91
CA VAL A 116 8.19 0.38 13.60
C VAL A 116 6.80 0.18 12.99
N GLY A 117 5.82 -0.21 13.84
CA GLY A 117 4.47 -0.52 13.41
C GLY A 117 4.30 -1.96 12.90
N ALA A 118 5.00 -2.91 13.48
CA ALA A 118 5.05 -4.32 13.07
C ALA A 118 3.71 -5.06 13.16
N THR A 119 2.74 -4.57 13.95
CA THR A 119 1.40 -5.16 14.05
C THR A 119 0.44 -4.73 12.94
N GLY A 120 0.79 -3.69 12.19
CA GLY A 120 0.05 -3.29 11.00
C GLY A 120 0.21 -4.29 9.85
N LYS A 121 -0.74 -4.28 8.89
CA LYS A 121 -0.73 -5.18 7.72
C LYS A 121 0.62 -5.14 6.98
N MET A 122 1.13 -3.94 6.71
CA MET A 122 2.38 -3.75 5.98
C MET A 122 3.60 -4.12 6.83
N GLY A 123 3.67 -3.62 8.08
CA GLY A 123 4.78 -3.92 8.98
C GLY A 123 4.89 -5.40 9.31
N GLY A 124 3.75 -6.08 9.52
CA GLY A 124 3.72 -7.53 9.72
C GLY A 124 4.19 -8.33 8.51
N ALA A 125 3.89 -7.88 7.30
CA ALA A 125 4.38 -8.50 6.07
C ALA A 125 5.91 -8.30 5.90
N VAL A 126 6.43 -7.11 6.19
CA VAL A 126 7.88 -6.84 6.20
C VAL A 126 8.60 -7.70 7.24
N LEU A 127 8.05 -7.75 8.47
CA LEU A 127 8.58 -8.58 9.54
C LEU A 127 8.73 -10.04 9.11
N LYS A 128 7.66 -10.63 8.55
CA LYS A 128 7.68 -12.01 8.05
C LYS A 128 8.74 -12.21 6.97
N ASN A 129 8.84 -11.28 6.03
CA ASN A 129 9.79 -11.38 4.91
C ASN A 129 11.25 -11.27 5.38
N ILE A 130 11.56 -10.40 6.35
CA ILE A 130 12.91 -10.27 6.91
C ILE A 130 13.22 -11.50 7.78
N ALA A 131 12.31 -11.90 8.65
CA ALA A 131 12.50 -13.05 9.55
C ALA A 131 12.68 -14.38 8.79
N SER A 132 11.97 -14.57 7.67
CA SER A 132 12.03 -15.80 6.89
C SER A 132 13.39 -16.07 6.24
N LYS A 133 14.14 -15.02 5.91
CA LYS A 133 15.46 -15.16 5.28
C LYS A 133 16.61 -15.38 6.26
N GLY A 134 16.38 -15.13 7.56
CA GLY A 134 17.39 -15.29 8.60
C GLY A 134 18.47 -14.19 8.57
N GLY A 135 19.47 -14.32 9.46
CA GLY A 135 20.60 -13.37 9.54
C GLY A 135 20.32 -12.08 10.33
N TRP A 136 19.06 -11.80 10.69
CA TRP A 136 18.65 -10.58 11.37
C TRP A 136 18.23 -10.82 12.82
N LYS A 137 18.64 -9.93 13.71
CA LYS A 137 17.99 -9.69 14.99
C LYS A 137 16.96 -8.58 14.76
N ILE A 138 15.71 -8.81 15.11
CA ILE A 138 14.63 -7.89 14.76
C ILE A 138 14.00 -7.37 16.05
N VAL A 139 13.99 -6.06 16.21
CA VAL A 139 13.13 -5.39 17.20
C VAL A 139 11.89 -4.89 16.47
N ALA A 140 10.73 -5.33 16.92
CA ALA A 140 9.45 -5.03 16.31
C ALA A 140 8.57 -4.26 17.29
N THR A 141 8.19 -3.02 16.95
CA THR A 141 7.43 -2.17 17.86
C THR A 141 5.96 -2.06 17.47
N SER A 142 5.10 -1.89 18.48
CA SER A 142 3.65 -1.72 18.34
C SER A 142 3.11 -0.71 19.33
N ARG A 143 2.09 0.08 18.94
CA ARG A 143 1.38 1.02 19.82
C ARG A 143 0.25 0.39 20.62
N SER A 144 -0.40 -0.60 20.09
CA SER A 144 -1.74 -1.00 20.55
C SER A 144 -1.86 -2.47 20.92
N HIS A 145 -0.90 -3.29 20.61
CA HIS A 145 -0.99 -4.73 20.88
C HIS A 145 0.37 -5.29 21.27
N ALA A 146 0.44 -5.89 22.46
CA ALA A 146 1.51 -6.83 22.75
C ALA A 146 1.37 -7.99 21.74
N PHE A 147 2.32 -8.15 20.85
CA PHE A 147 2.36 -9.34 20.01
C PHE A 147 3.43 -10.30 20.53
N ALA A 148 3.06 -11.58 20.57
CA ALA A 148 4.03 -12.61 20.90
C ALA A 148 5.04 -12.70 19.75
N ALA A 149 6.31 -12.46 20.05
CA ALA A 149 7.39 -12.72 19.12
C ALA A 149 7.44 -14.23 18.87
N SER A 150 6.88 -14.67 17.75
CA SER A 150 6.79 -16.11 17.42
C SER A 150 8.06 -16.68 16.79
N ALA A 151 9.12 -15.88 16.63
CA ALA A 151 10.38 -16.31 16.04
C ALA A 151 11.56 -16.02 16.98
N ALA A 152 12.49 -16.95 17.07
CA ALA A 152 13.62 -16.97 18.01
C ALA A 152 14.57 -15.74 17.95
N ARG A 153 14.40 -14.85 16.95
CA ARG A 153 15.23 -13.64 16.75
C ARG A 153 14.40 -12.36 16.66
N VAL A 154 13.14 -12.40 17.06
CA VAL A 154 12.24 -11.24 17.07
C VAL A 154 11.96 -10.85 18.51
N THR A 155 12.29 -9.63 18.87
CA THR A 155 11.98 -9.03 20.18
C THR A 155 10.85 -8.05 20.00
N ALA A 156 9.78 -8.22 20.76
CA ALA A 156 8.69 -7.25 20.80
C ALA A 156 9.05 -6.10 21.76
N ALA A 157 8.81 -4.87 21.36
CA ALA A 157 9.04 -3.68 22.19
C ALA A 157 7.83 -2.72 22.08
N ASP A 158 7.67 -1.86 23.07
CA ASP A 158 6.68 -0.80 23.00
C ASP A 158 7.08 0.27 21.98
N TYR A 159 6.10 0.87 21.34
CA TYR A 159 6.34 1.96 20.39
C TYR A 159 7.05 3.16 21.03
N ALA A 160 6.80 3.44 22.32
CA ALA A 160 7.43 4.52 23.03
C ALA A 160 8.95 4.31 23.19
N GLU A 161 9.39 3.05 23.26
CA GLU A 161 10.78 2.67 23.43
C GLU A 161 11.59 2.66 22.13
N ARG A 162 10.95 2.90 20.97
CA ARG A 162 11.59 2.80 19.65
C ARG A 162 12.91 3.58 19.51
N HIS A 163 13.04 4.70 20.23
CA HIS A 163 14.22 5.54 20.15
C HIS A 163 15.46 4.88 20.75
N ALA A 164 15.30 4.02 21.75
CA ALA A 164 16.40 3.30 22.38
C ALA A 164 17.08 2.30 21.41
N PHE A 165 16.40 1.89 20.35
CA PHE A 165 16.90 0.91 19.38
C PHE A 165 17.44 1.55 18.09
N LEU A 166 17.37 2.88 17.93
CA LEU A 166 17.79 3.55 16.70
C LEU A 166 19.29 3.47 16.47
N GLU A 167 20.08 3.62 17.53
CA GLU A 167 21.56 3.65 17.44
C GLU A 167 22.15 2.27 17.11
N GLU A 168 21.47 1.21 17.52
CA GLU A 168 21.92 -0.17 17.28
C GLU A 168 21.39 -0.76 15.97
N ALA A 169 20.45 -0.09 15.31
CA ALA A 169 19.79 -0.60 14.11
C ALA A 169 20.62 -0.33 12.86
N ASP A 170 20.98 -1.39 12.13
CA ASP A 170 21.56 -1.30 10.79
C ASP A 170 20.51 -0.92 9.72
N VAL A 171 19.27 -1.34 9.98
CA VAL A 171 18.12 -1.05 9.09
C VAL A 171 16.89 -0.68 9.91
N ILE A 172 16.22 0.40 9.53
CA ILE A 172 14.98 0.86 10.13
C ILE A 172 13.88 0.83 9.06
N VAL A 173 12.78 0.13 9.36
CA VAL A 173 11.57 0.12 8.52
C VAL A 173 10.41 0.72 9.31
N SER A 174 9.92 1.89 8.87
CA SER A 174 8.72 2.50 9.43
C SER A 174 7.50 2.15 8.57
N ALA A 175 6.55 1.46 9.18
CA ALA A 175 5.29 1.02 8.56
C ALA A 175 4.07 1.50 9.40
N THR A 176 4.15 2.72 9.92
CA THR A 176 3.05 3.36 10.65
C THR A 176 2.19 4.18 9.71
N ALA A 177 0.87 4.17 9.93
CA ALA A 177 0.03 5.23 9.40
C ALA A 177 0.36 6.53 10.13
N SER A 178 0.60 7.57 9.41
CA SER A 178 0.80 8.93 9.94
C SER A 178 -0.45 9.45 10.63
#